data_0d5b62cea5e94b092facbaa2bb2be868
#
_entry.id   0d5b62cea5e94b092facbaa2bb2be868
#
_cell.length_a   1.000
_cell.length_b   1.000
_cell.length_c   1.000
_cell.angle_alpha   90.00
_cell.angle_beta   90.00
_cell.angle_gamma   90.00
#
_symmetry.space_group_name_H-M   'P 1'
#
loop_
_entity.id
_entity.type
_entity.pdbx_description
1 polymer ?
#
loop_
_entity_poly.entity_id
_entity_poly.type
_entity_poly.pdbx_seq_one_letter_code
_entity_poly.pdbx_strand_id
1 'polypeptide(L)'
;LGDIAPLKEMIAVAKKYGAMVLVDEAHSMGFIGPNGRGVAEDQGCLDDVDFVIGTFSKSVGTVGGFCVSNHPKFEIMRLVCRPYVFTASLPPSVVATAATSVRKLMHAGDKRAHLWENSRTLHKGLRDKGFQLGTDEPQSAIISVIMPDLERGAAMWEALLHEGLYVNLARPPATPAGMTLLRCSLCALHSAEQVQTIIGMFTRAGERVGII
;
A
#
# COMPACT_ATOMS: atom_id res chain seq x y z
N LEU A 1 7.47 4.68 -0.91
CA LEU A 1 7.43 5.80 0.04
C LEU A 1 6.03 6.00 0.65
N GLY A 2 4.99 5.45 0.04
CA GLY A 2 3.59 5.69 0.41
C GLY A 2 2.92 6.78 -0.43
N ASP A 3 3.60 7.25 -1.45
CA ASP A 3 3.14 8.24 -2.43
C ASP A 3 2.26 7.59 -3.51
N ILE A 4 1.44 8.41 -4.15
CA ILE A 4 0.55 8.02 -5.25
C ILE A 4 1.14 8.51 -6.57
N ALA A 5 1.17 7.62 -7.57
CA ALA A 5 1.59 7.98 -8.92
C ALA A 5 0.63 9.00 -9.57
N PRO A 6 1.12 9.96 -10.36
CA PRO A 6 0.29 10.87 -11.14
C PRO A 6 -0.30 10.12 -12.36
N LEU A 7 -1.22 9.20 -12.07
CA LEU A 7 -1.70 8.20 -13.02
C LEU A 7 -2.42 8.84 -14.21
N LYS A 8 -3.22 9.87 -13.95
CA LYS A 8 -3.98 10.58 -15.01
C LYS A 8 -3.05 11.18 -16.05
N GLU A 9 -1.96 11.81 -15.61
CA GLU A 9 -0.96 12.41 -16.50
C GLU A 9 -0.18 11.34 -17.25
N MET A 10 0.16 10.24 -16.58
CA MET A 10 0.84 9.09 -17.21
C MET A 10 -0.04 8.47 -18.29
N ILE A 11 -1.34 8.30 -18.03
CA ILE A 11 -2.31 7.78 -19.01
C ILE A 11 -2.40 8.71 -20.22
N ALA A 12 -2.47 10.02 -20.00
CA ALA A 12 -2.56 10.99 -21.10
C ALA A 12 -1.36 10.87 -22.06
N VAL A 13 -0.15 10.67 -21.49
CA VAL A 13 1.05 10.44 -22.30
C VAL A 13 0.98 9.08 -23.01
N ALA A 14 0.59 8.01 -22.32
CA ALA A 14 0.49 6.67 -22.93
C ALA A 14 -0.49 6.66 -24.11
N LYS A 15 -1.68 7.22 -23.93
CA LYS A 15 -2.71 7.29 -25.00
C LYS A 15 -2.25 8.12 -26.19
N LYS A 16 -1.50 9.21 -25.98
CA LYS A 16 -0.92 10.02 -27.08
C LYS A 16 -0.04 9.19 -28.03
N TYR A 17 0.64 8.16 -27.50
CA TYR A 17 1.50 7.29 -28.27
C TYR A 17 0.89 5.92 -28.58
N GLY A 18 -0.41 5.74 -28.38
CA GLY A 18 -1.12 4.49 -28.63
C GLY A 18 -0.68 3.33 -27.73
N ALA A 19 -0.08 3.62 -26.58
CA ALA A 19 0.33 2.61 -25.63
C ALA A 19 -0.83 2.14 -24.75
N MET A 20 -0.83 0.85 -24.41
CA MET A 20 -1.75 0.29 -23.44
C MET A 20 -1.28 0.61 -22.02
N VAL A 21 -2.23 0.78 -21.09
CA VAL A 21 -1.96 1.10 -19.70
C VAL A 21 -2.35 -0.08 -18.82
N LEU A 22 -1.38 -0.60 -18.07
CA LEU A 22 -1.59 -1.58 -17.01
C LEU A 22 -1.29 -0.92 -15.67
N VAL A 23 -2.25 -0.97 -14.75
CA VAL A 23 -2.12 -0.40 -13.39
C VAL A 23 -2.08 -1.54 -12.37
N ASP A 24 -1.08 -1.51 -11.49
CA ASP A 24 -1.02 -2.38 -10.32
C ASP A 24 -1.64 -1.68 -9.12
N GLU A 25 -2.82 -2.14 -8.72
CA GLU A 25 -3.57 -1.63 -7.56
C GLU A 25 -3.36 -2.49 -6.29
N ALA A 26 -2.28 -3.27 -6.24
CA ALA A 26 -2.03 -4.18 -5.12
C ALA A 26 -1.87 -3.46 -3.76
N HIS A 27 -1.45 -2.20 -3.76
CA HIS A 27 -1.29 -1.36 -2.56
C HIS A 27 -2.33 -0.24 -2.43
N SER A 28 -3.37 -0.25 -3.24
CA SER A 28 -4.40 0.81 -3.27
C SER A 28 -5.81 0.26 -3.17
N MET A 29 -6.05 -0.92 -3.75
CA MET A 29 -7.35 -1.59 -3.70
C MET A 29 -7.80 -1.84 -2.25
N GLY A 30 -9.03 -1.47 -1.96
CA GLY A 30 -9.69 -1.60 -0.66
C GLY A 30 -9.76 -0.29 0.12
N PHE A 31 -8.87 0.69 -0.13
CA PHE A 31 -8.82 1.90 0.69
C PHE A 31 -8.55 3.22 -0.06
N ILE A 32 -7.99 3.20 -1.28
CA ILE A 32 -7.84 4.41 -2.10
C ILE A 32 -9.05 4.54 -3.02
N GLY A 33 -9.52 5.77 -3.21
CA GLY A 33 -10.72 6.12 -3.93
C GLY A 33 -12.01 6.02 -3.10
N PRO A 34 -13.08 6.68 -3.51
CA PRO A 34 -14.34 6.77 -2.75
C PRO A 34 -14.97 5.40 -2.47
N ASN A 35 -14.85 4.44 -3.40
CA ASN A 35 -15.33 3.08 -3.24
C ASN A 35 -14.22 2.07 -2.93
N GLY A 36 -12.96 2.52 -2.80
CA GLY A 36 -11.80 1.66 -2.57
C GLY A 36 -11.39 0.84 -3.79
N ARG A 37 -11.61 1.35 -4.99
CA ARG A 37 -11.22 0.67 -6.24
C ARG A 37 -9.78 0.98 -6.67
N GLY A 38 -9.09 1.87 -5.94
CA GLY A 38 -7.71 2.19 -6.18
C GLY A 38 -7.47 3.58 -6.75
N VAL A 39 -6.23 3.81 -7.17
CA VAL A 39 -5.75 5.12 -7.65
C VAL A 39 -6.45 5.55 -8.93
N ALA A 40 -6.76 4.62 -9.82
CA ALA A 40 -7.46 4.93 -11.07
C ALA A 40 -8.87 5.49 -10.81
N GLU A 41 -9.57 4.98 -9.79
CA GLU A 41 -10.85 5.55 -9.35
C GLU A 41 -10.65 6.92 -8.71
N ASP A 42 -9.67 7.06 -7.83
CA ASP A 42 -9.38 8.29 -7.09
C ASP A 42 -9.08 9.47 -8.02
N GLN A 43 -8.32 9.21 -9.08
CA GLN A 43 -7.96 10.22 -10.08
C GLN A 43 -8.99 10.35 -11.24
N GLY A 44 -10.08 9.58 -11.20
CA GLY A 44 -11.16 9.65 -12.19
C GLY A 44 -10.74 9.22 -13.59
N CYS A 45 -9.82 8.26 -13.70
CA CYS A 45 -9.28 7.75 -14.96
C CYS A 45 -9.42 6.22 -15.12
N LEU A 46 -10.33 5.60 -14.37
CA LEU A 46 -10.51 4.14 -14.38
C LEU A 46 -10.88 3.60 -15.77
N ASP A 47 -11.69 4.34 -16.54
CA ASP A 47 -12.14 3.92 -17.87
C ASP A 47 -11.03 4.02 -18.94
N ASP A 48 -9.96 4.73 -18.64
CA ASP A 48 -8.80 4.88 -19.52
C ASP A 48 -7.72 3.82 -19.29
N VAL A 49 -7.88 2.96 -18.26
CA VAL A 49 -6.96 1.86 -17.93
C VAL A 49 -7.34 0.61 -18.72
N ASP A 50 -6.38 0.03 -19.45
CA ASP A 50 -6.62 -1.17 -20.25
C ASP A 50 -6.61 -2.44 -19.39
N PHE A 51 -5.71 -2.51 -18.39
CA PHE A 51 -5.59 -3.65 -17.47
C PHE A 51 -5.38 -3.18 -16.03
N VAL A 52 -6.12 -3.77 -15.11
CA VAL A 52 -5.88 -3.62 -13.67
C VAL A 52 -5.42 -4.96 -13.11
N ILE A 53 -4.29 -4.94 -12.43
CA ILE A 53 -3.80 -6.08 -11.65
C ILE A 53 -3.83 -5.77 -10.16
N GLY A 54 -3.92 -6.79 -9.34
CA GLY A 54 -3.86 -6.66 -7.90
C GLY A 54 -3.63 -7.98 -7.21
N THR A 55 -3.50 -7.91 -5.89
CA THR A 55 -3.24 -9.09 -5.04
C THR A 55 -4.36 -9.31 -4.04
N PHE A 56 -4.59 -10.57 -3.71
CA PHE A 56 -5.48 -10.93 -2.60
C PHE A 56 -4.77 -11.01 -1.25
N SER A 57 -3.44 -10.86 -1.21
CA SER A 57 -2.63 -11.03 0.00
C SER A 57 -2.57 -9.80 0.91
N LYS A 58 -3.24 -8.71 0.57
CA LYS A 58 -3.27 -7.45 1.34
C LYS A 58 -4.69 -7.16 1.85
N SER A 59 -5.37 -6.17 1.31
CA SER A 59 -6.72 -5.76 1.74
C SER A 59 -7.77 -6.88 1.68
N VAL A 60 -7.63 -7.83 0.78
CA VAL A 60 -8.53 -8.99 0.63
C VAL A 60 -8.24 -10.08 1.67
N GLY A 61 -7.00 -10.18 2.18
CA GLY A 61 -6.65 -11.05 3.31
C GLY A 61 -6.60 -12.55 3.01
N THR A 62 -6.25 -12.93 1.77
CA THR A 62 -6.03 -14.33 1.38
C THR A 62 -4.79 -14.45 0.47
N VAL A 63 -4.70 -15.43 -0.40
CA VAL A 63 -3.56 -15.59 -1.32
C VAL A 63 -4.00 -15.52 -2.77
N GLY A 64 -3.04 -15.19 -3.67
CA GLY A 64 -3.28 -15.07 -5.10
C GLY A 64 -3.40 -13.64 -5.57
N GLY A 65 -3.88 -13.45 -6.77
CA GLY A 65 -4.06 -12.17 -7.41
C GLY A 65 -5.05 -12.24 -8.56
N PHE A 66 -5.24 -11.13 -9.22
CA PHE A 66 -6.16 -11.02 -10.34
C PHE A 66 -5.59 -10.08 -11.41
N CYS A 67 -6.08 -10.27 -12.61
CA CYS A 67 -6.02 -9.29 -13.68
C CYS A 67 -7.42 -9.13 -14.25
N VAL A 68 -7.88 -7.90 -14.43
CA VAL A 68 -9.16 -7.58 -15.05
C VAL A 68 -8.99 -6.56 -16.17
N SER A 69 -9.85 -6.63 -17.17
CA SER A 69 -9.84 -5.73 -18.31
C SER A 69 -11.20 -5.71 -18.99
N ASN A 70 -11.57 -4.58 -19.56
CA ASN A 70 -12.70 -4.45 -20.48
C ASN A 70 -12.32 -4.69 -21.94
N HIS A 71 -11.06 -5.07 -22.22
CA HIS A 71 -10.59 -5.33 -23.58
C HIS A 71 -11.32 -6.53 -24.19
N PRO A 72 -11.94 -6.41 -25.39
CA PRO A 72 -12.81 -7.44 -25.96
C PRO A 72 -12.10 -8.78 -26.22
N LYS A 73 -10.77 -8.79 -26.36
CA LYS A 73 -9.96 -10.00 -26.55
C LYS A 73 -9.28 -10.47 -25.27
N PHE A 74 -9.68 -9.98 -24.10
CA PHE A 74 -9.02 -10.30 -22.84
C PHE A 74 -8.99 -11.81 -22.52
N GLU A 75 -10.04 -12.54 -22.89
CA GLU A 75 -10.12 -13.99 -22.65
C GLU A 75 -8.95 -14.79 -23.28
N ILE A 76 -8.31 -14.25 -24.31
CA ILE A 76 -7.13 -14.91 -24.91
C ILE A 76 -5.96 -15.03 -23.92
N MET A 77 -5.92 -14.16 -22.90
CA MET A 77 -4.89 -14.20 -21.85
C MET A 77 -4.89 -15.52 -21.09
N ARG A 78 -6.04 -16.18 -20.98
CA ARG A 78 -6.14 -17.52 -20.36
C ARG A 78 -5.35 -18.60 -21.12
N LEU A 79 -5.09 -18.38 -22.40
CA LEU A 79 -4.39 -19.31 -23.28
C LEU A 79 -2.93 -18.95 -23.52
N VAL A 80 -2.59 -17.66 -23.46
CA VAL A 80 -1.25 -17.16 -23.83
C VAL A 80 -0.42 -16.64 -22.65
N CYS A 81 -1.06 -16.29 -21.53
CA CYS A 81 -0.34 -15.83 -20.35
C CYS A 81 0.35 -16.99 -19.65
N ARG A 82 1.64 -17.16 -19.88
CA ARG A 82 2.42 -18.28 -19.34
C ARG A 82 2.33 -18.42 -17.81
N PRO A 83 2.45 -17.36 -17.00
CA PRO A 83 2.25 -17.46 -15.55
C PRO A 83 0.89 -18.00 -15.14
N TYR A 84 -0.15 -17.77 -15.95
CA TYR A 84 -1.48 -18.31 -15.69
C TYR A 84 -1.62 -19.77 -16.15
N VAL A 85 -1.14 -20.08 -17.36
CA VAL A 85 -1.28 -21.42 -17.98
C VAL A 85 -0.48 -22.48 -17.23
N PHE A 86 0.71 -22.13 -16.72
CA PHE A 86 1.64 -23.07 -16.09
C PHE A 86 1.63 -22.99 -14.57
N THR A 87 0.58 -22.44 -13.97
CA THR A 87 0.42 -22.44 -12.51
C THR A 87 -0.77 -23.30 -12.09
N ALA A 88 -0.72 -23.85 -10.87
CA ALA A 88 -1.88 -24.52 -10.29
C ALA A 88 -2.96 -23.49 -9.94
N SER A 89 -4.22 -23.86 -10.20
CA SER A 89 -5.37 -23.02 -9.82
C SER A 89 -5.45 -22.82 -8.32
N LEU A 90 -5.98 -21.67 -7.91
CA LEU A 90 -6.25 -21.41 -6.50
C LEU A 90 -7.28 -22.41 -5.95
N PRO A 91 -7.08 -22.90 -4.71
CA PRO A 91 -8.09 -23.76 -4.06
C PRO A 91 -9.44 -23.08 -3.98
N PRO A 92 -10.55 -23.82 -4.11
CA PRO A 92 -11.91 -23.24 -4.04
C PRO A 92 -12.18 -22.43 -2.77
N SER A 93 -11.63 -22.85 -1.62
CA SER A 93 -11.74 -22.11 -0.36
C SER A 93 -11.10 -20.71 -0.43
N VAL A 94 -9.96 -20.60 -1.08
CA VAL A 94 -9.24 -19.32 -1.30
C VAL A 94 -10.06 -18.40 -2.21
N VAL A 95 -10.63 -18.95 -3.29
CA VAL A 95 -11.47 -18.18 -4.22
C VAL A 95 -12.75 -17.71 -3.51
N ALA A 96 -13.40 -18.56 -2.72
CA ALA A 96 -14.58 -18.19 -1.94
C ALA A 96 -14.27 -17.11 -0.90
N THR A 97 -13.11 -17.21 -0.23
CA THR A 97 -12.64 -16.19 0.71
C THR A 97 -12.40 -14.85 -0.01
N ALA A 98 -11.68 -14.86 -1.13
CA ALA A 98 -11.44 -13.66 -1.93
C ALA A 98 -12.75 -12.99 -2.36
N ALA A 99 -13.68 -13.76 -2.94
CA ALA A 99 -14.99 -13.26 -3.36
C ALA A 99 -15.79 -12.65 -2.20
N THR A 100 -15.77 -13.28 -1.03
CA THR A 100 -16.45 -12.78 0.17
C THR A 100 -15.81 -11.50 0.68
N SER A 101 -14.48 -11.43 0.73
CA SER A 101 -13.74 -10.24 1.16
C SER A 101 -13.99 -9.06 0.22
N VAL A 102 -13.95 -9.28 -1.09
CA VAL A 102 -14.24 -8.23 -2.09
C VAL A 102 -15.66 -7.67 -1.88
N ARG A 103 -16.67 -8.53 -1.71
CA ARG A 103 -18.05 -8.06 -1.42
C ARG A 103 -18.10 -7.22 -0.14
N LYS A 104 -17.37 -7.61 0.91
CA LYS A 104 -17.28 -6.82 2.15
C LYS A 104 -16.59 -5.49 1.94
N LEU A 105 -15.51 -5.44 1.16
CA LEU A 105 -14.78 -4.21 0.84
C LEU A 105 -15.65 -3.19 0.09
N MET A 106 -16.57 -3.64 -0.76
CA MET A 106 -17.52 -2.75 -1.45
C MET A 106 -18.39 -1.92 -0.48
N HIS A 107 -18.64 -2.45 0.73
CA HIS A 107 -19.48 -1.83 1.77
C HIS A 107 -18.69 -1.35 2.98
N ALA A 108 -17.35 -1.26 2.88
CA ALA A 108 -16.46 -0.94 4.00
C ALA A 108 -16.13 0.56 4.11
N GLY A 109 -17.06 1.45 3.80
CA GLY A 109 -16.86 2.91 3.84
C GLY A 109 -16.35 3.40 5.19
N ASP A 110 -16.99 2.98 6.29
CA ASP A 110 -16.60 3.37 7.65
C ASP A 110 -15.18 2.90 8.01
N LYS A 111 -14.82 1.68 7.59
CA LYS A 111 -13.46 1.15 7.82
C LYS A 111 -12.41 1.92 7.01
N ARG A 112 -12.73 2.32 5.78
CA ARG A 112 -11.84 3.19 4.99
C ARG A 112 -11.66 4.54 5.66
N ALA A 113 -12.75 5.17 6.09
CA ALA A 113 -12.69 6.45 6.80
C ALA A 113 -11.82 6.37 8.06
N HIS A 114 -12.01 5.33 8.87
CA HIS A 114 -11.22 5.08 10.08
C HIS A 114 -9.73 4.82 9.76
N LEU A 115 -9.43 4.04 8.72
CA LEU A 115 -8.05 3.81 8.27
C LEU A 115 -7.36 5.13 7.85
N TRP A 116 -8.07 5.99 7.14
CA TRP A 116 -7.56 7.30 6.74
C TRP A 116 -7.36 8.25 7.93
N GLU A 117 -8.23 8.21 8.92
CA GLU A 117 -8.05 8.96 10.17
C GLU A 117 -6.80 8.51 10.90
N ASN A 118 -6.61 7.20 11.08
CA ASN A 118 -5.42 6.61 11.67
C ASN A 118 -4.15 7.00 10.90
N SER A 119 -4.21 6.98 9.56
CA SER A 119 -3.09 7.37 8.70
C SER A 119 -2.69 8.83 8.91
N ARG A 120 -3.66 9.74 8.90
CA ARG A 120 -3.43 11.17 9.17
C ARG A 120 -2.86 11.40 10.56
N THR A 121 -3.41 10.72 11.56
CA THR A 121 -2.97 10.83 12.95
C THR A 121 -1.53 10.37 13.14
N LEU A 122 -1.17 9.19 12.60
CA LEU A 122 0.19 8.68 12.69
C LEU A 122 1.19 9.56 11.94
N HIS A 123 0.86 9.93 10.71
CA HIS A 123 1.71 10.78 9.87
C HIS A 123 2.00 12.12 10.57
N LYS A 124 0.95 12.83 11.01
CA LYS A 124 1.09 14.09 11.74
C LYS A 124 1.88 13.91 13.04
N GLY A 125 1.56 12.87 13.82
CA GLY A 125 2.22 12.62 15.11
C GLY A 125 3.71 12.35 14.96
N LEU A 126 4.14 11.59 13.95
CA LEU A 126 5.56 11.35 13.70
C LEU A 126 6.26 12.61 13.18
N ARG A 127 5.62 13.37 12.29
CA ARG A 127 6.17 14.64 11.80
C ARG A 127 6.35 15.65 12.94
N ASP A 128 5.35 15.82 13.80
CA ASP A 128 5.41 16.74 14.95
C ASP A 128 6.52 16.37 15.94
N LYS A 129 6.95 15.11 15.95
CA LYS A 129 8.09 14.62 16.74
C LYS A 129 9.44 14.78 16.07
N GLY A 130 9.50 15.32 14.84
CA GLY A 130 10.73 15.61 14.13
C GLY A 130 11.20 14.50 13.18
N PHE A 131 10.43 13.44 13.00
CA PHE A 131 10.80 12.41 12.02
C PHE A 131 10.64 12.91 10.58
N GLN A 132 11.62 12.58 9.74
CA GLN A 132 11.51 12.78 8.30
C GLN A 132 10.63 11.68 7.69
N LEU A 133 9.59 12.08 6.98
CA LEU A 133 8.65 11.15 6.35
C LEU A 133 8.84 11.10 4.84
N GLY A 134 8.38 10.01 4.22
CA GLY A 134 8.51 9.80 2.79
C GLY A 134 7.57 10.66 1.94
N THR A 135 6.55 11.26 2.54
CA THR A 135 5.58 12.16 1.89
C THR A 135 5.29 13.37 2.77
N ASP A 136 4.97 14.51 2.17
CA ASP A 136 4.61 15.73 2.89
C ASP A 136 3.24 15.61 3.57
N GLU A 137 2.31 14.93 2.93
CA GLU A 137 0.99 14.61 3.46
C GLU A 137 0.71 13.12 3.31
N PRO A 138 -0.16 12.52 4.14
CA PRO A 138 -0.49 11.12 4.03
C PRO A 138 -1.28 10.84 2.76
N GLN A 139 -0.70 10.07 1.84
CA GLN A 139 -1.32 9.69 0.58
C GLN A 139 -1.80 8.24 0.58
N SER A 140 -1.45 7.47 1.59
CA SER A 140 -1.85 6.07 1.74
C SER A 140 -1.86 5.64 3.21
N ALA A 141 -2.25 4.39 3.46
CA ALA A 141 -2.12 3.76 4.78
C ALA A 141 -0.69 3.26 5.08
N ILE A 142 0.25 3.58 4.20
CA ILE A 142 1.67 3.29 4.37
C ILE A 142 2.39 4.59 4.68
N ILE A 143 3.08 4.63 5.82
CA ILE A 143 3.88 5.76 6.25
C ILE A 143 5.33 5.31 6.34
N SER A 144 6.17 5.93 5.53
CA SER A 144 7.61 5.67 5.51
C SER A 144 8.33 6.70 6.35
N VAL A 145 9.08 6.23 7.34
CA VAL A 145 9.95 7.06 8.17
C VAL A 145 11.37 6.92 7.63
N ILE A 146 11.92 8.01 7.10
CA ILE A 146 13.25 8.00 6.46
C ILE A 146 14.32 7.98 7.55
N MET A 147 15.27 7.08 7.40
CA MET A 147 16.40 6.94 8.31
C MET A 147 17.64 7.62 7.72
N PRO A 148 18.50 8.21 8.57
CA PRO A 148 19.71 8.88 8.09
C PRO A 148 20.66 7.94 7.34
N ASP A 149 20.76 6.69 7.81
CA ASP A 149 21.61 5.64 7.26
C ASP A 149 21.08 4.24 7.64
N LEU A 150 21.74 3.21 7.16
CA LEU A 150 21.35 1.81 7.45
C LEU A 150 21.60 1.42 8.91
N GLU A 151 22.66 1.90 9.51
CA GLU A 151 23.05 1.54 10.89
C GLU A 151 22.00 2.06 11.88
N ARG A 152 21.65 3.35 11.79
CA ARG A 152 20.60 3.95 12.60
C ARG A 152 19.23 3.36 12.29
N GLY A 153 18.96 3.04 11.02
CA GLY A 153 17.73 2.37 10.62
C GLY A 153 17.58 0.99 11.26
N ALA A 154 18.65 0.20 11.31
CA ALA A 154 18.66 -1.09 11.98
C ALA A 154 18.52 -0.96 13.51
N ALA A 155 19.23 -0.04 14.12
CA ALA A 155 19.14 0.23 15.55
C ALA A 155 17.73 0.69 15.95
N MET A 156 17.11 1.57 15.15
CA MET A 156 15.72 2.02 15.35
C MET A 156 14.72 0.88 15.20
N TRP A 157 14.88 0.04 14.19
CA TRP A 157 14.04 -1.13 13.99
C TRP A 157 14.11 -2.10 15.17
N GLU A 158 15.31 -2.40 15.67
CA GLU A 158 15.53 -3.27 16.83
C GLU A 158 14.93 -2.66 18.10
N ALA A 159 15.10 -1.34 18.31
CA ALA A 159 14.53 -0.62 19.42
C ALA A 159 13.00 -0.70 19.45
N LEU A 160 12.35 -0.52 18.30
CA LEU A 160 10.89 -0.64 18.16
C LEU A 160 10.42 -2.07 18.41
N LEU A 161 11.16 -3.07 17.90
CA LEU A 161 10.83 -4.47 18.11
C LEU A 161 10.88 -4.84 19.60
N HIS A 162 11.87 -4.35 20.34
CA HIS A 162 11.97 -4.53 21.80
C HIS A 162 10.80 -3.88 22.56
N GLU A 163 10.25 -2.79 22.05
CA GLU A 163 9.03 -2.17 22.60
C GLU A 163 7.73 -2.89 22.19
N GLY A 164 7.81 -3.93 21.36
CA GLY A 164 6.67 -4.70 20.87
C GLY A 164 6.03 -4.15 19.61
N LEU A 165 6.70 -3.24 18.89
CA LEU A 165 6.23 -2.68 17.63
C LEU A 165 7.02 -3.26 16.45
N TYR A 166 6.32 -4.02 15.59
CA TYR A 166 6.89 -4.49 14.34
C TYR A 166 6.64 -3.50 13.20
N VAL A 167 7.71 -3.09 12.52
CA VAL A 167 7.69 -2.32 11.27
C VAL A 167 8.65 -2.96 10.26
N ASN A 168 8.48 -2.69 8.98
CA ASN A 168 9.39 -3.20 7.97
C ASN A 168 10.59 -2.27 7.80
N LEU A 169 11.81 -2.78 7.98
CA LEU A 169 13.03 -2.10 7.55
C LEU A 169 13.24 -2.34 6.05
N ALA A 170 13.21 -1.27 5.27
CA ALA A 170 13.47 -1.31 3.83
C ALA A 170 14.77 -0.59 3.49
N ARG A 171 15.57 -1.20 2.61
CA ARG A 171 16.89 -0.73 2.17
C ARG A 171 17.13 -1.12 0.71
N PRO A 172 18.14 -0.55 0.03
CA PRO A 172 18.51 -0.98 -1.30
C PRO A 172 18.74 -2.50 -1.39
N PRO A 173 18.32 -3.16 -2.48
CA PRO A 173 17.73 -2.61 -3.70
C PRO A 173 16.20 -2.41 -3.66
N ALA A 174 15.53 -2.66 -2.52
CA ALA A 174 14.07 -2.46 -2.37
C ALA A 174 13.69 -0.97 -2.22
N THR A 175 14.67 -0.11 -2.04
CA THR A 175 14.53 1.35 -2.02
C THR A 175 15.55 1.96 -2.98
N PRO A 176 15.41 3.24 -3.37
CA PRO A 176 16.44 3.96 -4.11
C PRO A 176 17.81 3.90 -3.44
N ALA A 177 18.88 4.06 -4.23
CA ALA A 177 20.26 4.02 -3.73
C ALA A 177 20.46 5.04 -2.58
N GLY A 178 21.07 4.58 -1.50
CA GLY A 178 21.34 5.40 -0.31
C GLY A 178 20.15 5.62 0.61
N MET A 179 18.95 5.15 0.30
CA MET A 179 17.75 5.35 1.12
C MET A 179 17.49 4.16 2.03
N THR A 180 17.40 4.41 3.32
CA THR A 180 16.90 3.46 4.33
C THR A 180 15.64 4.04 4.95
N LEU A 181 14.63 3.21 5.16
CA LEU A 181 13.38 3.65 5.79
C LEU A 181 12.74 2.55 6.65
N LEU A 182 11.95 2.97 7.61
CA LEU A 182 11.00 2.12 8.33
C LEU A 182 9.61 2.32 7.75
N ARG A 183 8.98 1.24 7.29
CA ARG A 183 7.65 1.28 6.69
C ARG A 183 6.60 0.84 7.69
N CYS A 184 5.77 1.78 8.12
CA CYS A 184 4.58 1.52 8.92
C CYS A 184 3.41 1.22 7.99
N SER A 185 2.74 0.09 8.21
CA SER A 185 1.53 -0.28 7.47
C SER A 185 0.37 -0.34 8.46
N LEU A 186 -0.57 0.59 8.31
CA LEU A 186 -1.76 0.65 9.16
C LEU A 186 -2.86 -0.29 8.63
N CYS A 187 -3.73 -0.70 9.54
CA CYS A 187 -4.98 -1.36 9.17
C CYS A 187 -6.17 -0.72 9.89
N ALA A 188 -7.36 -0.95 9.37
CA ALA A 188 -8.60 -0.39 9.92
C ALA A 188 -8.99 -0.95 11.31
N LEU A 189 -8.26 -1.93 11.84
CA LEU A 189 -8.49 -2.48 13.17
C LEU A 189 -7.65 -1.79 14.25
N HIS A 190 -6.67 -0.98 13.90
CA HIS A 190 -5.93 -0.20 14.88
C HIS A 190 -6.87 0.83 15.53
N SER A 191 -6.92 0.83 16.87
CA SER A 191 -7.65 1.86 17.59
C SER A 191 -6.85 3.18 17.62
N ALA A 192 -7.53 4.29 17.89
CA ALA A 192 -6.87 5.59 18.06
C ALA A 192 -5.82 5.56 19.19
N GLU A 193 -6.09 4.83 20.27
CA GLU A 193 -5.15 4.62 21.38
C GLU A 193 -3.90 3.87 20.93
N GLN A 194 -4.05 2.81 20.12
CA GLN A 194 -2.91 2.09 19.55
C GLN A 194 -2.06 3.00 18.67
N VAL A 195 -2.67 3.86 17.86
CA VAL A 195 -1.94 4.82 17.02
C VAL A 195 -1.14 5.80 17.88
N GLN A 196 -1.71 6.32 18.99
CA GLN A 196 -0.98 7.16 19.93
C GLN A 196 0.18 6.40 20.61
N THR A 197 -0.05 5.14 20.97
CA THR A 197 0.99 4.27 21.54
C THR A 197 2.15 4.08 20.55
N ILE A 198 1.86 3.86 19.26
CA ILE A 198 2.88 3.75 18.20
C ILE A 198 3.72 5.03 18.11
N ILE A 199 3.08 6.21 18.13
CA ILE A 199 3.79 7.50 18.12
C ILE A 199 4.74 7.60 19.33
N GLY A 200 4.27 7.23 20.52
CA GLY A 200 5.08 7.22 21.74
C GLY A 200 6.27 6.27 21.66
N MET A 201 6.09 5.05 21.10
CA MET A 201 7.17 4.10 20.88
C MET A 201 8.23 4.64 19.92
N PHE A 202 7.80 5.22 18.81
CA PHE A 202 8.71 5.87 17.86
C PHE A 202 9.50 7.00 18.51
N THR A 203 8.85 7.83 19.31
CA THR A 203 9.51 8.95 20.02
C THR A 203 10.61 8.44 20.95
N ARG A 204 10.30 7.51 21.87
CA ARG A 204 11.30 6.93 22.78
C ARG A 204 12.44 6.22 22.08
N ALA A 205 12.11 5.44 21.04
CA ALA A 205 13.13 4.78 20.26
C ALA A 205 14.01 5.77 19.49
N GLY A 206 13.42 6.81 18.91
CA GLY A 206 14.13 7.86 18.16
C GLY A 206 15.09 8.65 19.02
N GLU A 207 14.66 9.06 20.22
CA GLU A 207 15.52 9.71 21.22
C GLU A 207 16.68 8.80 21.64
N ARG A 208 16.40 7.51 21.90
CA ARG A 208 17.43 6.54 22.31
C ARG A 208 18.51 6.31 21.26
N VAL A 209 18.13 6.35 19.99
CA VAL A 209 19.06 6.10 18.83
C VAL A 209 19.65 7.41 18.26
N GLY A 210 19.20 8.57 18.76
CA GLY A 210 19.68 9.88 18.31
C GLY A 210 19.23 10.24 16.91
N ILE A 211 17.96 9.95 16.59
CA ILE A 211 17.33 10.34 15.31
C ILE A 211 16.53 11.64 15.47
N ILE A 212 15.95 11.84 16.62
CA ILE A 212 15.25 13.07 17.05
C ILE A 212 15.76 13.52 18.38
#